data_2fd9535bcdc1cf211d219b4eddc1bb8b
#
_entry.id   2fd9535bcdc1cf211d219b4eddc1bb8b
#
_cell.length_a   1.000
_cell.length_b   1.000
_cell.length_c   1.000
_cell.angle_alpha   90.00
_cell.angle_beta   90.00
_cell.angle_gamma   90.00
#
_symmetry.space_group_name_H-M   'P 1'
#
loop_
_entity.id
_entity.type
_entity.pdbx_description
1 polymer ?
#
loop_
_entity_poly.entity_id
_entity_poly.type
_entity_poly.pdbx_seq_one_letter_code
_entity_poly.pdbx_strand_id
1 'polypeptide(L)'
;MAKTVMTMPPRMSTEEWQTRLDLAACYRLVDLFGWSDLVNTRVTARVPGQHDQFLINPYGLLYDEVTASSLVKIDAEGNKVDPSESDINSGGFAIPSTIHMARPEVACVLHTHSIAGCAVSMQRDGLLPLNQHALQIIGDIACHDYEGAGRSAEGRARLLADLDDRHILVLRNHGLLIVGTSIAAAFIATYRMERACAMQLAFQQSGAAFHPITDEVVSAASNRPTGGRNEPAKFEWPALLRRLDRIDPSYKQ
;
A
#
# COMPACT_ATOMS: atom_id res chain seq x y z
N MET A 1 -27.33 9.95 20.90
CA MET A 1 -26.98 9.59 19.51
C MET A 1 -27.09 8.08 19.38
N ALA A 2 -28.00 7.58 18.55
CA ALA A 2 -28.21 6.15 18.35
C ALA A 2 -26.93 5.56 17.69
N LYS A 3 -26.38 4.50 18.31
CA LYS A 3 -25.35 3.68 17.66
C LYS A 3 -26.03 2.99 16.47
N THR A 4 -25.76 3.47 15.24
CA THR A 4 -26.14 2.73 14.05
C THR A 4 -25.38 1.41 14.09
N VAL A 5 -26.07 0.33 14.43
CA VAL A 5 -25.52 -1.02 14.32
C VAL A 5 -25.43 -1.31 12.83
N MET A 6 -24.21 -1.33 12.32
CA MET A 6 -23.95 -1.65 10.93
C MET A 6 -24.14 -3.14 10.72
N THR A 7 -25.08 -3.48 9.88
CA THR A 7 -25.37 -4.87 9.51
C THR A 7 -24.65 -5.20 8.20
N MET A 8 -23.86 -6.26 8.24
CA MET A 8 -23.26 -6.88 7.06
C MET A 8 -24.35 -7.24 6.02
N PRO A 9 -24.12 -6.96 4.73
CA PRO A 9 -25.05 -7.38 3.67
C PRO A 9 -25.29 -8.90 3.68
N PRO A 10 -26.53 -9.38 3.47
CA PRO A 10 -26.91 -10.77 3.70
C PRO A 10 -26.23 -11.84 2.82
N ARG A 11 -25.43 -11.45 1.85
CA ARG A 11 -24.71 -12.35 0.91
C ARG A 11 -23.18 -12.29 1.01
N MET A 12 -22.65 -11.65 2.06
CA MET A 12 -21.20 -11.44 2.24
C MET A 12 -20.68 -12.29 3.40
N SER A 13 -19.49 -12.88 3.28
CA SER A 13 -18.85 -13.59 4.40
C SER A 13 -18.34 -12.61 5.46
N THR A 14 -18.20 -13.09 6.69
CA THR A 14 -17.61 -12.30 7.79
C THR A 14 -16.19 -11.87 7.48
N GLU A 15 -15.42 -12.73 6.81
CA GLU A 15 -14.03 -12.48 6.42
C GLU A 15 -13.95 -11.40 5.34
N GLU A 16 -14.84 -11.44 4.33
CA GLU A 16 -14.91 -10.37 3.33
C GLU A 16 -15.29 -9.04 3.97
N TRP A 17 -16.28 -9.03 4.88
CA TRP A 17 -16.68 -7.81 5.57
C TRP A 17 -15.53 -7.23 6.41
N GLN A 18 -14.77 -8.07 7.12
CA GLN A 18 -13.59 -7.62 7.86
C GLN A 18 -12.52 -7.04 6.92
N THR A 19 -12.31 -7.67 5.76
CA THR A 19 -11.38 -7.15 4.75
C THR A 19 -11.82 -5.78 4.23
N ARG A 20 -13.12 -5.57 4.03
CA ARG A 20 -13.67 -4.27 3.64
C ARG A 20 -13.46 -3.21 4.72
N LEU A 21 -13.67 -3.54 5.98
CA LEU A 21 -13.41 -2.66 7.12
C LEU A 21 -11.94 -2.25 7.18
N ASP A 22 -11.03 -3.21 7.05
CA ASP A 22 -9.59 -2.96 7.09
C ASP A 22 -9.13 -2.15 5.87
N LEU A 23 -9.69 -2.43 4.67
CA LEU A 23 -9.34 -1.70 3.46
C LEU A 23 -9.84 -0.25 3.50
N ALA A 24 -11.08 -0.02 3.94
CA ALA A 24 -11.60 1.34 4.13
C ALA A 24 -10.79 2.12 5.18
N ALA A 25 -10.42 1.47 6.28
CA ALA A 25 -9.52 2.05 7.27
C ALA A 25 -8.16 2.41 6.66
N CYS A 26 -7.61 1.55 5.79
CA CYS A 26 -6.35 1.81 5.11
C CYS A 26 -6.43 3.07 4.23
N TYR A 27 -7.49 3.24 3.44
CA TYR A 27 -7.72 4.45 2.65
C TYR A 27 -7.75 5.71 3.53
N ARG A 28 -8.53 5.69 4.63
CA ARG A 28 -8.61 6.79 5.58
C ARG A 28 -7.26 7.10 6.23
N LEU A 29 -6.47 6.07 6.55
CA LEU A 29 -5.13 6.27 7.11
C LEU A 29 -4.16 6.84 6.08
N VAL A 30 -4.20 6.39 4.83
CA VAL A 30 -3.37 6.97 3.74
C VAL A 30 -3.67 8.47 3.60
N ASP A 31 -4.93 8.86 3.65
CA ASP A 31 -5.33 10.27 3.64
C ASP A 31 -4.89 11.01 4.90
N LEU A 32 -5.14 10.45 6.08
CA LEU A 32 -4.78 11.04 7.38
C LEU A 32 -3.27 11.33 7.50
N PHE A 33 -2.43 10.53 6.84
CA PHE A 33 -0.98 10.74 6.81
C PHE A 33 -0.51 11.64 5.64
N GLY A 34 -1.43 12.11 4.79
CA GLY A 34 -1.13 13.00 3.68
C GLY A 34 -0.42 12.32 2.52
N TRP A 35 -0.73 11.04 2.26
CA TRP A 35 -0.14 10.26 1.18
C TRP A 35 -1.09 10.04 0.00
N SER A 36 -2.33 10.52 0.11
CA SER A 36 -3.30 10.53 -0.98
C SER A 36 -2.92 11.53 -2.07
N ASP A 37 -3.33 11.26 -3.31
CA ASP A 37 -3.16 12.13 -4.47
C ASP A 37 -4.52 12.30 -5.16
N LEU A 38 -5.39 13.12 -4.57
CA LEU A 38 -6.79 13.29 -4.97
C LEU A 38 -7.48 11.92 -5.15
N VAL A 39 -8.01 11.65 -6.35
CA VAL A 39 -8.65 10.38 -6.71
C VAL A 39 -7.68 9.39 -7.38
N ASN A 40 -6.42 9.78 -7.49
CA ASN A 40 -5.37 8.94 -8.06
C ASN A 40 -4.84 7.94 -7.03
N THR A 41 -3.95 7.05 -7.49
CA THR A 41 -3.42 5.95 -6.69
C THR A 41 -4.51 4.96 -6.24
N ARG A 42 -4.16 3.96 -5.48
CA ARG A 42 -5.14 2.96 -4.98
C ARG A 42 -4.55 2.00 -3.99
N VAL A 43 -5.46 1.41 -3.23
CA VAL A 43 -5.17 0.23 -2.41
C VAL A 43 -6.12 -0.87 -2.85
N THR A 44 -5.60 -2.06 -3.15
CA THR A 44 -6.43 -3.21 -3.49
C THR A 44 -6.22 -4.32 -2.47
N ALA A 45 -7.26 -5.08 -2.18
CA ALA A 45 -7.16 -6.24 -1.30
C ALA A 45 -7.83 -7.45 -1.95
N ARG A 46 -7.21 -8.63 -1.82
CA ARG A 46 -7.80 -9.89 -2.25
C ARG A 46 -8.98 -10.25 -1.35
N VAL A 47 -10.07 -10.72 -1.95
CA VAL A 47 -11.23 -11.25 -1.21
C VAL A 47 -10.83 -12.59 -0.57
N PRO A 48 -11.01 -12.78 0.75
CA PRO A 48 -10.69 -14.04 1.40
C PRO A 48 -11.37 -15.24 0.75
N GLY A 49 -10.59 -16.30 0.52
CA GLY A 49 -11.07 -17.52 -0.12
C GLY A 49 -11.30 -17.44 -1.63
N GLN A 50 -11.09 -16.27 -2.24
CA GLN A 50 -11.20 -16.07 -3.69
C GLN A 50 -9.81 -15.76 -4.27
N HIS A 51 -9.41 -16.51 -5.30
CA HIS A 51 -8.08 -16.35 -5.89
C HIS A 51 -8.00 -15.13 -6.85
N ASP A 52 -9.09 -14.84 -7.53
CA ASP A 52 -9.22 -13.91 -8.64
C ASP A 52 -10.17 -12.74 -8.39
N GLN A 53 -10.59 -12.52 -7.14
CA GLN A 53 -11.48 -11.43 -6.77
C GLN A 53 -10.82 -10.45 -5.81
N PHE A 54 -11.05 -9.16 -6.02
CA PHE A 54 -10.38 -8.08 -5.32
C PHE A 54 -11.35 -6.97 -4.96
N LEU A 55 -11.01 -6.25 -3.89
CA LEU A 55 -11.71 -5.04 -3.48
C LEU A 55 -10.88 -3.81 -3.88
N ILE A 56 -11.57 -2.77 -4.35
CA ILE A 56 -10.98 -1.49 -4.76
C ILE A 56 -11.95 -0.35 -4.40
N ASN A 57 -11.42 0.88 -4.26
CA ASN A 57 -12.25 2.06 -4.04
C ASN A 57 -13.08 2.43 -5.29
N PRO A 58 -14.26 3.03 -5.10
CA PRO A 58 -14.97 3.74 -6.18
C PRO A 58 -14.06 4.82 -6.79
N TYR A 59 -14.02 4.89 -8.11
CA TYR A 59 -13.29 5.97 -8.78
C TYR A 59 -14.08 7.29 -8.65
N GLY A 60 -13.38 8.34 -8.25
CA GLY A 60 -13.96 9.66 -8.03
C GLY A 60 -14.22 10.01 -6.57
N LEU A 61 -14.20 9.03 -5.64
CA LEU A 61 -14.18 9.34 -4.21
C LEU A 61 -12.76 9.69 -3.75
N LEU A 62 -12.67 10.71 -2.90
CA LEU A 62 -11.46 10.96 -2.12
C LEU A 62 -11.28 9.83 -1.08
N TYR A 63 -10.08 9.67 -0.59
CA TYR A 63 -9.77 8.56 0.33
C TYR A 63 -10.46 8.70 1.69
N ASP A 64 -10.75 9.91 2.12
CA ASP A 64 -11.53 10.21 3.33
C ASP A 64 -13.04 10.00 3.16
N GLU A 65 -13.53 9.72 1.95
CA GLU A 65 -14.94 9.37 1.68
C GLU A 65 -15.17 7.85 1.62
N VAL A 66 -14.09 7.04 1.47
CA VAL A 66 -14.21 5.59 1.29
C VAL A 66 -14.76 4.92 2.54
N THR A 67 -15.76 4.06 2.38
CA THR A 67 -16.37 3.23 3.44
C THR A 67 -16.33 1.74 3.08
N ALA A 68 -16.52 0.85 4.04
CA ALA A 68 -16.50 -0.59 3.82
C ALA A 68 -17.56 -1.03 2.78
N SER A 69 -18.76 -0.44 2.82
CA SER A 69 -19.83 -0.73 1.87
C SER A 69 -19.64 -0.09 0.50
N SER A 70 -18.87 1.00 0.40
CA SER A 70 -18.61 1.67 -0.89
C SER A 70 -17.61 0.90 -1.76
N LEU A 71 -16.78 0.05 -1.17
CA LEU A 71 -15.77 -0.71 -1.91
C LEU A 71 -16.40 -1.61 -2.98
N VAL A 72 -15.81 -1.62 -4.17
CA VAL A 72 -16.28 -2.40 -5.31
C VAL A 72 -15.50 -3.70 -5.39
N LYS A 73 -16.21 -4.83 -5.59
CA LYS A 73 -15.60 -6.13 -5.83
C LYS A 73 -15.46 -6.35 -7.33
N ILE A 74 -14.25 -6.69 -7.76
CA ILE A 74 -13.87 -6.88 -9.17
C ILE A 74 -13.12 -8.19 -9.35
N ASP A 75 -13.12 -8.72 -10.58
CA ASP A 75 -12.31 -9.84 -10.99
C ASP A 75 -10.89 -9.42 -11.44
N ALA A 76 -10.06 -10.37 -11.85
CA ALA A 76 -8.69 -10.12 -12.30
C ALA A 76 -8.62 -9.26 -13.59
N GLU A 77 -9.65 -9.24 -14.40
CA GLU A 77 -9.81 -8.43 -15.61
C GLU A 77 -10.33 -7.01 -15.30
N GLY A 78 -10.77 -6.76 -14.06
CA GLY A 78 -11.34 -5.49 -13.62
C GLY A 78 -12.85 -5.38 -13.89
N ASN A 79 -13.56 -6.48 -14.16
CA ASN A 79 -15.00 -6.46 -14.25
C ASN A 79 -15.65 -6.51 -12.86
N LYS A 80 -16.76 -5.81 -12.68
CA LYS A 80 -17.51 -5.86 -11.42
C LYS A 80 -18.11 -7.25 -11.19
N VAL A 81 -17.85 -7.85 -10.04
CA VAL A 81 -18.41 -9.16 -9.64
C VAL A 81 -19.81 -8.98 -9.05
N ASP A 82 -19.98 -7.95 -8.20
CA ASP A 82 -21.28 -7.60 -7.64
C ASP A 82 -21.85 -6.35 -8.34
N PRO A 83 -23.18 -6.19 -8.40
CA PRO A 83 -23.79 -4.96 -8.90
C PRO A 83 -23.29 -3.73 -8.14
N SER A 84 -22.78 -2.76 -8.87
CA SER A 84 -22.35 -1.47 -8.32
C SER A 84 -22.53 -0.39 -9.38
N GLU A 85 -23.08 0.76 -8.98
CA GLU A 85 -23.19 1.94 -9.85
C GLU A 85 -21.88 2.73 -9.91
N SER A 86 -20.95 2.49 -8.97
CA SER A 86 -19.69 3.21 -8.89
C SER A 86 -18.76 2.83 -10.05
N ASP A 87 -18.11 3.80 -10.65
CA ASP A 87 -17.04 3.56 -11.60
C ASP A 87 -15.79 3.03 -10.91
N ILE A 88 -14.94 2.35 -11.67
CA ILE A 88 -13.61 1.90 -11.23
C ILE A 88 -12.55 2.39 -12.21
N ASN A 89 -11.35 2.64 -11.71
CA ASN A 89 -10.21 2.95 -12.56
C ASN A 89 -9.56 1.65 -13.08
N SER A 90 -10.17 1.03 -14.09
CA SER A 90 -9.67 -0.22 -14.68
C SER A 90 -8.24 -0.11 -15.25
N GLY A 91 -7.91 1.04 -15.86
CA GLY A 91 -6.55 1.27 -16.40
C GLY A 91 -5.47 1.28 -15.32
N GLY A 92 -5.84 1.64 -14.11
CA GLY A 92 -4.92 1.60 -12.97
C GLY A 92 -4.88 0.28 -12.24
N PHE A 93 -5.83 -0.63 -12.46
CA PHE A 93 -5.86 -1.93 -11.80
C PHE A 93 -4.92 -2.96 -12.45
N ALA A 94 -4.43 -2.73 -13.66
CA ALA A 94 -3.61 -3.69 -14.40
C ALA A 94 -2.33 -4.12 -13.64
N ILE A 95 -1.62 -3.21 -12.97
CA ILE A 95 -0.43 -3.54 -12.17
C ILE A 95 -0.82 -4.31 -10.91
N PRO A 96 -1.75 -3.84 -10.04
CA PRO A 96 -2.21 -4.63 -8.89
C PRO A 96 -2.71 -6.02 -9.26
N SER A 97 -3.54 -6.15 -10.31
CA SER A 97 -4.02 -7.45 -10.81
C SER A 97 -2.87 -8.39 -11.16
N THR A 98 -1.89 -7.88 -11.93
CA THR A 98 -0.72 -8.68 -12.33
C THR A 98 0.05 -9.20 -11.11
N ILE A 99 0.26 -8.37 -10.09
CA ILE A 99 0.95 -8.76 -8.86
C ILE A 99 0.12 -9.78 -8.07
N HIS A 100 -1.16 -9.49 -7.85
CA HIS A 100 -2.03 -10.41 -7.13
C HIS A 100 -2.09 -11.79 -7.78
N MET A 101 -2.19 -11.86 -9.11
CA MET A 101 -2.27 -13.15 -9.83
C MET A 101 -0.94 -13.90 -9.82
N ALA A 102 0.19 -13.20 -9.87
CA ALA A 102 1.52 -13.81 -9.85
C ALA A 102 1.96 -14.25 -8.44
N ARG A 103 1.45 -13.57 -7.39
CA ARG A 103 1.85 -13.78 -5.99
C ARG A 103 0.62 -14.05 -5.12
N PRO A 104 0.19 -15.33 -5.00
CA PRO A 104 -1.02 -15.71 -4.23
C PRO A 104 -0.98 -15.32 -2.75
N GLU A 105 0.22 -15.21 -2.16
CA GLU A 105 0.41 -14.79 -0.77
C GLU A 105 0.16 -13.29 -0.56
N VAL A 106 0.18 -12.48 -1.63
CA VAL A 106 -0.11 -11.05 -1.55
C VAL A 106 -1.60 -10.83 -1.40
N ALA A 107 -2.00 -10.37 -0.21
CA ALA A 107 -3.38 -10.02 0.10
C ALA A 107 -3.69 -8.53 -0.17
N CYS A 108 -2.68 -7.66 -0.17
CA CYS A 108 -2.85 -6.21 -0.36
C CYS A 108 -1.75 -5.64 -1.25
N VAL A 109 -2.15 -4.77 -2.20
CA VAL A 109 -1.24 -3.92 -2.99
C VAL A 109 -1.61 -2.47 -2.73
N LEU A 110 -0.66 -1.67 -2.28
CA LEU A 110 -0.81 -0.27 -1.92
C LEU A 110 0.14 0.58 -2.77
N HIS A 111 -0.40 1.57 -3.47
CA HIS A 111 0.37 2.48 -4.32
C HIS A 111 0.10 3.93 -3.92
N THR A 112 1.18 4.71 -3.70
CA THR A 112 1.11 6.12 -3.32
C THR A 112 1.95 7.01 -4.22
N HIS A 113 1.50 8.28 -4.34
CA HIS A 113 2.26 9.38 -4.95
C HIS A 113 2.62 10.43 -3.88
N SER A 114 2.98 10.02 -2.70
CA SER A 114 3.38 10.95 -1.63
C SER A 114 4.56 11.81 -2.08
N ILE A 115 4.65 13.05 -1.60
CA ILE A 115 5.74 13.97 -1.95
C ILE A 115 7.10 13.36 -1.58
N ALA A 116 7.22 12.76 -0.39
CA ALA A 116 8.47 12.20 0.07
C ALA A 116 8.87 10.95 -0.72
N GLY A 117 7.91 10.03 -0.96
CA GLY A 117 8.13 8.83 -1.76
C GLY A 117 8.51 9.16 -3.20
N CYS A 118 7.77 10.07 -3.84
CA CYS A 118 8.07 10.53 -5.20
C CYS A 118 9.45 11.18 -5.28
N ALA A 119 9.79 12.09 -4.36
CA ALA A 119 11.07 12.79 -4.37
C ALA A 119 12.26 11.82 -4.22
N VAL A 120 12.14 10.81 -3.34
CA VAL A 120 13.18 9.77 -3.21
C VAL A 120 13.21 8.87 -4.45
N SER A 121 12.06 8.58 -5.09
CA SER A 121 12.01 7.78 -6.32
C SER A 121 12.74 8.44 -7.50
N MET A 122 12.92 9.77 -7.48
CA MET A 122 13.67 10.54 -8.48
C MET A 122 15.18 10.55 -8.22
N GLN A 123 15.63 10.17 -7.02
CA GLN A 123 17.04 10.19 -6.68
C GLN A 123 17.76 8.98 -7.30
N ARG A 124 18.96 9.19 -7.88
CA ARG A 124 19.75 8.14 -8.50
C ARG A 124 19.91 6.91 -7.62
N ASP A 125 20.24 7.13 -6.35
CA ASP A 125 20.55 6.06 -5.39
C ASP A 125 19.32 5.65 -4.55
N GLY A 126 18.14 6.26 -4.80
CA GLY A 126 16.88 5.94 -4.11
C GLY A 126 16.95 6.17 -2.61
N LEU A 127 16.35 5.24 -1.83
CA LEU A 127 16.41 5.30 -0.38
C LEU A 127 17.78 4.86 0.13
N LEU A 128 18.41 5.72 0.93
CA LEU A 128 19.72 5.49 1.52
C LEU A 128 19.61 4.93 2.97
N PRO A 129 20.55 4.12 3.45
CA PRO A 129 20.54 3.54 4.78
C PRO A 129 20.97 4.55 5.87
N LEU A 130 20.29 5.72 5.95
CA LEU A 130 20.67 6.84 6.79
C LEU A 130 20.11 6.77 8.21
N ASN A 131 19.09 5.97 8.45
CA ASN A 131 18.36 5.96 9.71
C ASN A 131 17.72 4.60 10.01
N GLN A 132 17.22 4.43 11.24
CA GLN A 132 16.60 3.18 11.68
C GLN A 132 15.41 2.73 10.82
N HIS A 133 14.57 3.66 10.34
CA HIS A 133 13.43 3.29 9.49
C HIS A 133 13.90 2.71 8.15
N ALA A 134 14.92 3.34 7.54
CA ALA A 134 15.53 2.81 6.32
C ALA A 134 16.16 1.43 6.56
N LEU A 135 16.95 1.26 7.62
CA LEU A 135 17.57 -0.02 7.97
C LEU A 135 16.57 -1.16 8.26
N GLN A 136 15.33 -0.82 8.62
CA GLN A 136 14.30 -1.83 8.83
C GLN A 136 13.74 -2.43 7.54
N ILE A 137 13.90 -1.74 6.41
CA ILE A 137 13.25 -2.09 5.14
C ILE A 137 14.24 -2.19 3.97
N ILE A 138 15.49 -1.74 4.11
CA ILE A 138 16.43 -1.61 3.00
C ILE A 138 16.67 -2.94 2.26
N GLY A 139 16.63 -4.06 2.96
CA GLY A 139 16.75 -5.41 2.38
C GLY A 139 15.52 -5.87 1.61
N ASP A 140 14.40 -5.17 1.72
CA ASP A 140 13.09 -5.52 1.14
C ASP A 140 12.66 -4.53 0.04
N ILE A 141 13.59 -3.70 -0.45
CA ILE A 141 13.32 -2.69 -1.48
C ILE A 141 13.87 -3.16 -2.82
N ALA A 142 13.03 -3.07 -3.84
CA ALA A 142 13.41 -3.16 -5.25
C ALA A 142 13.12 -1.82 -5.95
N CYS A 143 13.65 -1.64 -7.16
CA CYS A 143 13.41 -0.49 -8.00
C CYS A 143 12.96 -0.93 -9.38
N HIS A 144 12.04 -0.19 -9.98
CA HIS A 144 11.58 -0.37 -11.35
C HIS A 144 11.70 0.94 -12.11
N ASP A 145 12.34 0.92 -13.27
CA ASP A 145 12.53 2.12 -14.09
C ASP A 145 11.21 2.62 -14.67
N TYR A 146 11.13 3.94 -14.91
CA TYR A 146 9.93 4.56 -15.44
C TYR A 146 9.69 4.19 -16.91
N GLU A 147 8.67 3.41 -17.17
CA GLU A 147 8.26 2.96 -18.51
C GLU A 147 6.94 3.62 -19.00
N GLY A 148 6.60 4.79 -18.48
CA GLY A 148 5.32 5.43 -18.74
C GLY A 148 4.18 4.76 -17.94
N ALA A 149 2.99 4.63 -18.53
CA ALA A 149 1.82 4.14 -17.81
C ALA A 149 1.84 2.63 -17.47
N GLY A 150 2.92 1.90 -17.77
CA GLY A 150 3.10 0.48 -17.40
C GLY A 150 2.00 -0.47 -17.90
N ARG A 151 1.35 -0.15 -19.02
CA ARG A 151 0.15 -0.88 -19.49
C ARG A 151 0.45 -2.07 -20.40
N SER A 152 1.66 -2.15 -20.97
CA SER A 152 2.02 -3.27 -21.83
C SER A 152 2.22 -4.56 -21.03
N ALA A 153 1.99 -5.72 -21.65
CA ALA A 153 2.21 -7.02 -21.02
C ALA A 153 3.69 -7.20 -20.66
N GLU A 154 4.59 -6.76 -21.54
CA GLU A 154 6.05 -6.81 -21.36
C GLU A 154 6.50 -5.92 -20.18
N GLY A 155 5.94 -4.70 -20.06
CA GLY A 155 6.23 -3.79 -18.93
C GLY A 155 5.80 -4.40 -17.60
N ARG A 156 4.61 -5.02 -17.55
CA ARG A 156 4.16 -5.72 -16.34
C ARG A 156 5.02 -6.93 -15.98
N ALA A 157 5.52 -7.67 -16.98
CA ALA A 157 6.43 -8.79 -16.73
C ALA A 157 7.77 -8.31 -16.16
N ARG A 158 8.32 -7.19 -16.67
CA ARG A 158 9.54 -6.57 -16.11
C ARG A 158 9.31 -6.07 -14.68
N LEU A 159 8.18 -5.41 -14.41
CA LEU A 159 7.83 -4.95 -13.08
C LEU A 159 7.77 -6.11 -12.07
N LEU A 160 7.19 -7.25 -12.45
CA LEU A 160 7.17 -8.45 -11.61
C LEU A 160 8.58 -9.01 -11.39
N ALA A 161 9.41 -9.04 -12.43
CA ALA A 161 10.79 -9.50 -12.33
C ALA A 161 11.63 -8.61 -11.40
N ASP A 162 11.43 -7.28 -11.47
CA ASP A 162 12.10 -6.33 -10.59
C ASP A 162 11.61 -6.43 -9.15
N LEU A 163 10.31 -6.63 -8.92
CA LEU A 163 9.73 -6.80 -7.58
C LEU A 163 10.23 -8.09 -6.92
N ASP A 164 10.34 -9.17 -7.70
CA ASP A 164 10.77 -10.49 -7.26
C ASP A 164 10.05 -10.93 -5.95
N ASP A 165 10.79 -11.34 -4.93
CA ASP A 165 10.28 -11.71 -3.60
C ASP A 165 10.11 -10.51 -2.64
N ARG A 166 10.47 -9.29 -3.08
CA ARG A 166 10.42 -8.07 -2.27
C ARG A 166 9.00 -7.57 -2.05
N HIS A 167 8.85 -6.72 -1.02
CA HIS A 167 7.54 -6.15 -0.66
C HIS A 167 7.42 -4.66 -0.95
N ILE A 168 8.52 -3.98 -1.23
CA ILE A 168 8.56 -2.54 -1.52
C ILE A 168 9.20 -2.34 -2.89
N LEU A 169 8.46 -1.74 -3.82
CA LEU A 169 8.94 -1.37 -5.13
C LEU A 169 8.95 0.16 -5.27
N VAL A 170 10.12 0.73 -5.43
CA VAL A 170 10.28 2.12 -5.81
C VAL A 170 10.08 2.23 -7.32
N LEU A 171 8.98 2.83 -7.73
CA LEU A 171 8.73 3.18 -9.13
C LEU A 171 9.49 4.47 -9.44
N ARG A 172 10.59 4.39 -10.17
CA ARG A 172 11.46 5.51 -10.50
C ARG A 172 10.67 6.66 -11.13
N ASN A 173 10.87 7.89 -10.63
CA ASN A 173 10.21 9.11 -11.10
C ASN A 173 8.66 9.07 -11.03
N HIS A 174 8.09 8.20 -10.17
CA HIS A 174 6.65 7.99 -10.12
C HIS A 174 6.13 7.95 -8.68
N GLY A 175 6.59 7.01 -7.87
CA GLY A 175 6.09 6.84 -6.51
C GLY A 175 6.45 5.50 -5.90
N LEU A 176 5.64 5.03 -4.96
CA LEU A 176 5.87 3.80 -4.21
C LEU A 176 4.78 2.78 -4.48
N LEU A 177 5.14 1.51 -4.57
CA LEU A 177 4.22 0.38 -4.61
C LEU A 177 4.65 -0.62 -3.54
N ILE A 178 3.73 -0.95 -2.64
CA ILE A 178 3.99 -1.84 -1.51
C ILE A 178 3.01 -3.01 -1.56
N VAL A 179 3.52 -4.22 -1.33
CA VAL A 179 2.71 -5.43 -1.23
C VAL A 179 2.77 -6.00 0.18
N GLY A 180 1.71 -6.69 0.60
CA GLY A 180 1.67 -7.29 1.92
C GLY A 180 0.78 -8.52 1.98
N THR A 181 1.09 -9.43 2.92
CA THR A 181 0.28 -10.62 3.22
C THR A 181 -1.01 -10.27 3.98
N SER A 182 -1.17 -9.00 4.35
CA SER A 182 -2.39 -8.40 4.90
C SER A 182 -2.40 -6.90 4.61
N ILE A 183 -3.57 -6.26 4.71
CA ILE A 183 -3.72 -4.80 4.61
C ILE A 183 -2.86 -4.11 5.68
N ALA A 184 -2.88 -4.62 6.89
CA ALA A 184 -2.09 -4.10 8.00
C ALA A 184 -0.58 -4.15 7.71
N ALA A 185 -0.08 -5.27 7.17
CA ALA A 185 1.33 -5.44 6.81
C ALA A 185 1.76 -4.45 5.72
N ALA A 186 0.95 -4.32 4.65
CA ALA A 186 1.19 -3.35 3.58
C ALA A 186 1.23 -1.91 4.11
N PHE A 187 0.26 -1.53 4.94
CA PHE A 187 0.22 -0.19 5.52
C PHE A 187 1.44 0.12 6.41
N ILE A 188 1.85 -0.82 7.28
CA ILE A 188 3.00 -0.60 8.16
C ILE A 188 4.31 -0.54 7.37
N ALA A 189 4.46 -1.33 6.30
CA ALA A 189 5.60 -1.20 5.39
C ALA A 189 5.61 0.17 4.69
N THR A 190 4.46 0.63 4.21
CA THR A 190 4.29 1.98 3.65
C THR A 190 4.68 3.05 4.67
N TYR A 191 4.18 2.97 5.90
CA TYR A 191 4.51 3.93 6.96
C TYR A 191 6.02 4.02 7.19
N ARG A 192 6.72 2.89 7.23
CA ARG A 192 8.18 2.88 7.42
C ARG A 192 8.91 3.51 6.24
N MET A 193 8.50 3.16 5.01
CA MET A 193 9.08 3.72 3.79
C MET A 193 8.88 5.24 3.72
N GLU A 194 7.67 5.72 3.96
CA GLU A 194 7.34 7.15 3.98
C GLU A 194 8.14 7.91 5.05
N ARG A 195 8.27 7.35 6.25
CA ARG A 195 9.08 7.94 7.33
C ARG A 195 10.56 8.00 6.96
N ALA A 196 11.08 6.94 6.34
CA ALA A 196 12.48 6.89 5.89
C ALA A 196 12.75 7.93 4.80
N CYS A 197 11.85 8.03 3.80
CA CYS A 197 11.91 9.04 2.73
C CYS A 197 11.88 10.47 3.29
N ALA A 198 10.92 10.77 4.16
CA ALA A 198 10.79 12.09 4.76
C ALA A 198 12.02 12.49 5.59
N MET A 199 12.60 11.56 6.35
CA MET A 199 13.82 11.79 7.12
C MET A 199 15.03 12.01 6.22
N GLN A 200 15.17 11.24 5.12
CA GLN A 200 16.24 11.43 4.13
C GLN A 200 16.19 12.83 3.54
N LEU A 201 15.02 13.27 3.08
CA LEU A 201 14.85 14.59 2.47
C LEU A 201 15.11 15.72 3.47
N ALA A 202 14.59 15.62 4.69
CA ALA A 202 14.83 16.61 5.75
C ALA A 202 16.32 16.71 6.09
N PHE A 203 17.02 15.57 6.17
CA PHE A 203 18.47 15.55 6.38
C PHE A 203 19.22 16.17 5.21
N GLN A 204 18.91 15.79 3.96
CA GLN A 204 19.57 16.35 2.77
C GLN A 204 19.39 17.87 2.67
N GLN A 205 18.23 18.40 3.05
CA GLN A 205 17.96 19.85 3.08
C GLN A 205 18.77 20.59 4.14
N SER A 206 19.20 19.91 5.21
CA SER A 206 19.96 20.56 6.30
C SER A 206 21.38 20.97 5.90
N GLY A 207 21.94 20.36 4.86
CA GLY A 207 23.35 20.53 4.48
C GLY A 207 24.36 20.01 5.51
N ALA A 208 23.91 19.37 6.60
CA ALA A 208 24.76 18.84 7.63
C ALA A 208 25.56 17.61 7.15
N ALA A 209 26.73 17.39 7.74
CA ALA A 209 27.51 16.19 7.48
C ALA A 209 26.79 14.94 8.04
N PHE A 210 26.84 13.85 7.29
CA PHE A 210 26.26 12.58 7.72
C PHE A 210 27.13 11.91 8.79
N HIS A 211 26.50 11.42 9.86
CA HIS A 211 27.16 10.51 10.79
C HIS A 211 27.03 9.07 10.27
N PRO A 212 28.12 8.41 9.82
CA PRO A 212 28.03 7.15 9.12
C PRO A 212 27.53 6.01 9.99
N ILE A 213 26.69 5.16 9.42
CA ILE A 213 26.36 3.84 9.97
C ILE A 213 27.39 2.86 9.42
N THR A 214 27.89 1.94 10.25
CA THR A 214 28.95 1.03 9.80
C THR A 214 28.45 0.05 8.73
N ASP A 215 29.35 -0.38 7.85
CA ASP A 215 29.02 -1.29 6.75
C ASP A 215 28.48 -2.63 7.27
N GLU A 216 28.93 -3.11 8.44
CA GLU A 216 28.42 -4.33 9.06
C GLU A 216 26.94 -4.19 9.42
N VAL A 217 26.53 -3.04 9.97
CA VAL A 217 25.12 -2.80 10.33
C VAL A 217 24.26 -2.68 9.09
N VAL A 218 24.74 -1.98 8.05
CA VAL A 218 24.02 -1.86 6.76
C VAL A 218 23.90 -3.22 6.10
N SER A 219 24.98 -4.00 6.01
CA SER A 219 24.98 -5.34 5.43
C SER A 219 24.04 -6.29 6.18
N ALA A 220 24.09 -6.28 7.51
CA ALA A 220 23.17 -7.09 8.32
C ALA A 220 21.70 -6.69 8.12
N ALA A 221 21.42 -5.42 7.91
CA ALA A 221 20.08 -4.93 7.60
C ALA A 221 19.60 -5.35 6.20
N SER A 222 20.49 -5.25 5.20
CA SER A 222 20.20 -5.59 3.80
C SER A 222 19.97 -7.10 3.57
N ASN A 223 20.63 -7.94 4.38
CA ASN A 223 20.54 -9.40 4.30
C ASN A 223 19.42 -10.00 5.16
N ARG A 224 18.57 -9.17 5.75
CA ARG A 224 17.42 -9.69 6.51
C ARG A 224 16.42 -10.35 5.55
N PRO A 225 15.83 -11.51 5.93
CA PRO A 225 14.81 -12.14 5.11
C PRO A 225 13.65 -11.19 4.82
N THR A 226 13.21 -11.17 3.54
CA THR A 226 12.02 -10.44 3.11
C THR A 226 10.79 -11.00 3.83
N GLY A 227 9.84 -10.15 4.17
CA GLY A 227 8.57 -10.58 4.80
C GLY A 227 8.66 -11.08 6.24
N GLY A 228 9.84 -11.12 6.86
CA GLY A 228 10.04 -11.66 8.22
C GLY A 228 9.43 -10.88 9.38
N ARG A 229 8.53 -9.91 9.11
CA ARG A 229 7.90 -9.06 10.13
C ARG A 229 6.39 -8.93 9.95
N ASN A 230 5.69 -10.07 9.89
CA ASN A 230 4.22 -10.05 9.97
C ASN A 230 3.70 -9.68 11.38
N GLU A 231 4.56 -9.68 12.41
CA GLU A 231 4.18 -9.34 13.78
C GLU A 231 4.07 -7.84 14.11
N PRO A 232 4.77 -6.89 13.44
CA PRO A 232 4.65 -5.47 13.80
C PRO A 232 3.23 -4.92 13.68
N ALA A 233 2.45 -5.40 12.74
CA ALA A 233 1.06 -5.00 12.56
C ALA A 233 0.15 -5.40 13.73
N LYS A 234 0.57 -6.33 14.58
CA LYS A 234 -0.22 -6.82 15.73
C LYS A 234 -0.55 -5.73 16.76
N PHE A 235 0.35 -4.78 16.96
CA PHE A 235 0.16 -3.69 17.93
C PHE A 235 -0.21 -2.37 17.26
N GLU A 236 0.44 -2.07 16.14
CA GLU A 236 0.27 -0.81 15.43
C GLU A 236 -1.10 -0.70 14.76
N TRP A 237 -1.54 -1.76 14.07
CA TRP A 237 -2.80 -1.72 13.34
C TRP A 237 -4.00 -1.47 14.26
N PRO A 238 -4.22 -2.21 15.35
CA PRO A 238 -5.31 -1.90 16.28
C PRO A 238 -5.20 -0.51 16.92
N ALA A 239 -3.99 0.02 17.11
CA ALA A 239 -3.80 1.38 17.63
C ALA A 239 -4.23 2.44 16.61
N LEU A 240 -3.95 2.22 15.32
CA LEU A 240 -4.37 3.07 14.21
C LEU A 240 -5.91 3.04 14.04
N LEU A 241 -6.52 1.87 14.11
CA LEU A 241 -7.99 1.74 14.06
C LEU A 241 -8.64 2.51 15.21
N ARG A 242 -8.15 2.40 16.45
CA ARG A 242 -8.64 3.20 17.58
C ARG A 242 -8.43 4.71 17.37
N ARG A 243 -7.39 5.12 16.65
CA ARG A 243 -7.19 6.52 16.27
C ARG A 243 -8.27 6.99 15.29
N LEU A 244 -8.53 6.21 14.24
CA LEU A 244 -9.61 6.51 13.28
C LEU A 244 -10.98 6.55 13.97
N ASP A 245 -11.27 5.59 14.83
CA ASP A 245 -12.55 5.53 15.56
C ASP A 245 -12.82 6.79 16.40
N ARG A 246 -11.77 7.45 16.88
CA ARG A 246 -11.90 8.72 17.61
C ARG A 246 -12.05 9.93 16.69
N ILE A 247 -11.51 9.87 15.48
CA ILE A 247 -11.56 10.97 14.51
C ILE A 247 -12.89 10.90 13.74
N ASP A 248 -13.12 9.82 13.04
CA ASP A 248 -14.33 9.57 12.26
C ASP A 248 -14.51 8.05 12.02
N PRO A 249 -15.47 7.40 12.69
CA PRO A 249 -15.73 5.98 12.51
C PRO A 249 -16.55 5.64 11.26
N SER A 250 -16.89 6.61 10.41
CA SER A 250 -17.77 6.42 9.24
C SER A 250 -17.20 5.45 8.19
N TYR A 251 -15.87 5.23 8.18
CA TYR A 251 -15.25 4.23 7.29
C TYR A 251 -15.83 2.81 7.49
N LYS A 252 -16.50 2.55 8.63
CA LYS A 252 -17.14 1.27 8.92
C LYS A 252 -18.53 1.09 8.27
N GLN A 253 -19.03 2.12 7.59
CA GLN A 253 -20.34 2.09 6.93
C GLN A 253 -20.32 1.28 5.64
#